data_57f09e4f833511374baf31609ea39c25
#
_entry.id   57f09e4f833511374baf31609ea39c25
#
_cell.length_a   1.000
_cell.length_b   1.000
_cell.length_c   1.000
_cell.angle_alpha   90.00
_cell.angle_beta   90.00
_cell.angle_gamma   90.00
#
_symmetry.space_group_name_H-M   'P 1'
#
loop_
_entity.id
_entity.type
_entity.pdbx_description
1 polymer ?
#
loop_
_entity_poly.entity_id
_entity_poly.type
_entity_poly.pdbx_seq_one_letter_code
_entity_poly.pdbx_strand_id
1 'polypeptide(L)'
;MDVSLHLPQKINPVSIHITGSKSETNRLLLLQALYPGITIDNASESDDSAAMRRALSGRDAIIDIHHAGTAMRFLTAYFAIQDGRETILTGSPRMKERPINVLVDALRDLGADINYLENEGYPPLKIKGKKLSGNK
;
A
#
# COMPACT_ATOMS: atom_id res chain seq x y z
N MET A 1 29.88 13.44 -11.50
CA MET A 1 30.24 12.03 -11.25
C MET A 1 30.28 11.34 -12.60
N ASP A 2 31.48 10.98 -13.07
CA ASP A 2 31.62 10.31 -14.35
C ASP A 2 31.63 8.81 -14.10
N VAL A 3 30.79 8.08 -14.84
CA VAL A 3 30.69 6.62 -14.76
C VAL A 3 31.18 6.04 -16.08
N SER A 4 32.22 5.20 -16.01
CA SER A 4 32.75 4.48 -17.17
C SER A 4 32.32 3.03 -17.09
N LEU A 5 31.67 2.55 -18.15
CA LEU A 5 31.23 1.16 -18.29
C LEU A 5 32.15 0.45 -19.27
N HIS A 6 32.76 -0.64 -18.83
CA HIS A 6 33.56 -1.50 -19.66
C HIS A 6 32.84 -2.85 -19.86
N LEU A 7 32.51 -3.17 -21.10
CA LEU A 7 31.97 -4.48 -21.45
C LEU A 7 33.12 -5.48 -21.68
N PRO A 8 33.03 -6.70 -21.15
CA PRO A 8 34.00 -7.74 -21.49
C PRO A 8 33.86 -8.12 -22.97
N GLN A 9 34.96 -8.47 -23.59
CA GLN A 9 34.99 -8.88 -25.00
C GLN A 9 34.15 -10.13 -25.29
N LYS A 10 33.82 -10.90 -24.28
CA LYS A 10 33.03 -12.13 -24.39
C LYS A 10 31.93 -12.13 -23.34
N ILE A 11 30.69 -12.03 -23.78
CA ILE A 11 29.52 -12.14 -22.90
C ILE A 11 29.06 -13.60 -22.91
N ASN A 12 29.19 -14.27 -21.78
CA ASN A 12 28.61 -15.60 -21.63
C ASN A 12 27.10 -15.47 -21.39
N PRO A 13 26.27 -16.36 -21.98
CA PRO A 13 24.85 -16.38 -21.65
C PRO A 13 24.61 -16.58 -20.15
N VAL A 14 23.85 -15.70 -19.54
CA VAL A 14 23.48 -15.76 -18.13
C VAL A 14 21.97 -15.76 -18.01
N SER A 15 21.42 -16.66 -17.22
CA SER A 15 20.02 -16.65 -16.85
C SER A 15 19.85 -15.90 -15.55
N ILE A 16 19.02 -14.86 -15.54
CA ILE A 16 18.72 -14.07 -14.36
C ILE A 16 17.26 -14.28 -13.97
N HIS A 17 17.03 -14.78 -12.76
CA HIS A 17 15.69 -14.84 -12.19
C HIS A 17 15.33 -13.48 -11.60
N ILE A 18 14.20 -12.93 -12.00
CA ILE A 18 13.64 -11.70 -11.43
C ILE A 18 12.30 -12.00 -10.77
N THR A 19 12.00 -11.30 -9.69
CA THR A 19 10.69 -11.35 -9.04
C THR A 19 9.67 -10.55 -9.85
N GLY A 20 8.39 -10.77 -9.59
CA GLY A 20 7.30 -10.08 -10.25
C GLY A 20 7.33 -8.56 -10.02
N SER A 21 6.51 -7.86 -10.79
CA SER A 21 6.35 -6.40 -10.70
C SER A 21 5.78 -5.98 -9.34
N LYS A 22 6.44 -5.04 -8.66
CA LYS A 22 5.94 -4.43 -7.42
C LYS A 22 4.53 -3.85 -7.58
N SER A 23 4.33 -3.11 -8.66
CA SER A 23 3.06 -2.42 -8.92
C SER A 23 1.90 -3.38 -9.13
N GLU A 24 2.14 -4.47 -9.82
CA GLU A 24 1.16 -5.53 -10.08
C GLU A 24 0.90 -6.34 -8.80
N THR A 25 1.95 -6.75 -8.12
CA THR A 25 1.85 -7.49 -6.85
C THR A 25 1.02 -6.76 -5.82
N ASN A 26 1.24 -5.45 -5.61
CA ASN A 26 0.48 -4.69 -4.62
C ASN A 26 -1.02 -4.65 -4.95
N ARG A 27 -1.40 -4.61 -6.22
CA ARG A 27 -2.81 -4.68 -6.65
C ARG A 27 -3.39 -6.07 -6.43
N LEU A 28 -2.64 -7.10 -6.79
CA LEU A 28 -3.06 -8.49 -6.61
C LEU A 28 -3.20 -8.86 -5.14
N LEU A 29 -2.32 -8.39 -4.26
CA LEU A 29 -2.43 -8.58 -2.81
C LEU A 29 -3.71 -7.97 -2.25
N LEU A 30 -4.09 -6.78 -2.72
CA LEU A 30 -5.35 -6.16 -2.33
C LEU A 30 -6.55 -6.99 -2.81
N LEU A 31 -6.53 -7.42 -4.07
CA LEU A 31 -7.59 -8.27 -4.62
C LEU A 31 -7.67 -9.61 -3.88
N GLN A 32 -6.54 -10.23 -3.56
CA GLN A 32 -6.49 -11.47 -2.78
C GLN A 32 -7.10 -11.29 -1.38
N ALA A 33 -6.86 -10.14 -0.73
CA ALA A 33 -7.45 -9.85 0.58
C ALA A 33 -8.99 -9.67 0.51
N LEU A 34 -9.50 -9.18 -0.62
CA LEU A 34 -10.94 -9.03 -0.88
C LEU A 34 -11.58 -10.34 -1.37
N TYR A 35 -10.81 -11.15 -2.10
CA TYR A 35 -11.26 -12.38 -2.75
C TYR A 35 -10.26 -13.53 -2.47
N PRO A 36 -10.41 -14.27 -1.34
CA PRO A 36 -9.41 -15.23 -0.86
C PRO A 36 -9.08 -16.40 -1.82
N GLY A 37 -9.85 -16.59 -2.88
CA GLY A 37 -9.57 -17.60 -3.90
C GLY A 37 -8.48 -17.23 -4.91
N ILE A 38 -7.93 -16.01 -4.86
CA ILE A 38 -6.89 -15.56 -5.78
C ILE A 38 -5.53 -16.10 -5.31
N THR A 39 -4.79 -16.75 -6.23
CA THR A 39 -3.39 -17.14 -6.04
C THR A 39 -2.48 -16.17 -6.81
N ILE A 40 -1.32 -15.88 -6.25
CA ILE A 40 -0.33 -14.97 -6.86
C ILE A 40 0.97 -15.75 -7.04
N ASP A 41 1.33 -15.99 -8.30
CA ASP A 41 2.59 -16.60 -8.65
C ASP A 41 3.64 -15.52 -8.92
N ASN A 42 4.90 -15.80 -8.58
CA ASN A 42 6.04 -14.90 -8.77
C ASN A 42 5.79 -13.47 -8.25
N ALA A 43 5.29 -13.37 -7.01
CA ALA A 43 5.07 -12.07 -6.38
C ALA A 43 6.39 -11.30 -6.17
N SER A 44 6.33 -9.96 -6.21
CA SER A 44 7.46 -9.10 -5.91
C SER A 44 7.92 -9.26 -4.45
N GLU A 45 9.23 -9.27 -4.26
CA GLU A 45 9.90 -9.28 -2.95
C GLU A 45 10.32 -7.87 -2.49
N SER A 46 9.84 -6.82 -3.16
CA SER A 46 10.13 -5.44 -2.77
C SER A 46 9.59 -5.10 -1.38
N ASP A 47 10.23 -4.15 -0.70
CA ASP A 47 9.82 -3.66 0.62
C ASP A 47 8.37 -3.18 0.64
N ASP A 48 7.91 -2.52 -0.42
CA ASP A 48 6.52 -2.07 -0.58
C ASP A 48 5.55 -3.26 -0.56
N SER A 49 5.87 -4.34 -1.31
CA SER A 49 5.03 -5.53 -1.37
C SER A 49 5.05 -6.32 -0.04
N ALA A 50 6.19 -6.34 0.63
CA ALA A 50 6.31 -6.92 1.96
C ALA A 50 5.48 -6.12 3.00
N ALA A 51 5.53 -4.79 2.97
CA ALA A 51 4.71 -3.92 3.82
C ALA A 51 3.21 -4.12 3.56
N MET A 52 2.81 -4.18 2.28
CA MET A 52 1.42 -4.43 1.87
C MET A 52 0.93 -5.79 2.38
N ARG A 53 1.73 -6.85 2.23
CA ARG A 53 1.40 -8.20 2.68
C ARG A 53 1.22 -8.26 4.20
N ARG A 54 2.14 -7.67 4.98
CA ARG A 54 2.03 -7.59 6.44
C ARG A 54 0.75 -6.86 6.88
N ALA A 55 0.45 -5.72 6.26
CA ALA A 55 -0.72 -4.92 6.58
C ALA A 55 -2.03 -5.66 6.32
N LEU A 56 -2.13 -6.41 5.23
CA LEU A 56 -3.34 -7.15 4.85
C LEU A 56 -3.53 -8.44 5.66
N SER A 57 -2.46 -9.11 6.06
CA SER A 57 -2.53 -10.36 6.85
C SER A 57 -2.57 -10.12 8.36
N GLY A 58 -2.11 -8.95 8.83
CA GLY A 58 -2.03 -8.61 10.24
C GLY A 58 -3.35 -8.08 10.82
N ARG A 59 -3.45 -8.16 12.16
CA ARG A 59 -4.55 -7.55 12.93
C ARG A 59 -4.09 -6.39 13.80
N ASP A 60 -2.90 -5.88 13.54
CA ASP A 60 -2.33 -4.77 14.30
C ASP A 60 -3.21 -3.53 14.18
N ALA A 61 -3.38 -2.83 15.30
CA ALA A 61 -4.13 -1.58 15.34
C ALA A 61 -3.34 -0.42 14.70
N ILE A 62 -1.99 -0.51 14.75
CA ILE A 62 -1.10 0.48 14.16
C ILE A 62 -0.30 -0.20 13.06
N ILE A 63 -0.39 0.32 11.85
CA ILE A 63 0.26 -0.20 10.66
C ILE A 63 1.20 0.86 10.10
N ASP A 64 2.49 0.58 10.18
CA ASP A 64 3.53 1.40 9.56
C ASP A 64 3.94 0.80 8.21
N ILE A 65 3.73 1.57 7.16
CA ILE A 65 4.08 1.17 5.79
C ILE A 65 5.35 1.84 5.26
N HIS A 66 6.12 2.48 6.14
CA HIS A 66 7.36 3.20 5.80
C HIS A 66 7.21 4.14 4.60
N HIS A 67 7.85 3.80 3.48
CA HIS A 67 7.88 4.63 2.26
C HIS A 67 6.91 4.18 1.17
N ALA A 68 6.09 3.15 1.43
CA ALA A 68 5.23 2.51 0.45
C ALA A 68 3.99 3.35 0.09
N GLY A 69 4.16 4.36 -0.75
CA GLY A 69 3.11 5.34 -1.08
C GLY A 69 1.89 4.73 -1.76
N THR A 70 2.07 3.69 -2.56
CA THR A 70 0.95 2.94 -3.16
C THR A 70 0.20 2.17 -2.09
N ALA A 71 0.92 1.55 -1.15
CA ALA A 71 0.31 0.84 -0.03
C ALA A 71 -0.52 1.78 0.86
N MET A 72 -0.02 2.99 1.17
CA MET A 72 -0.78 4.00 1.92
C MET A 72 -2.16 4.22 1.31
N ARG A 73 -2.25 4.46 0.00
CA ARG A 73 -3.52 4.74 -0.68
C ARG A 73 -4.44 3.54 -0.75
N PHE A 74 -3.92 2.38 -1.11
CA PHE A 74 -4.71 1.15 -1.21
C PHE A 74 -5.24 0.70 0.14
N LEU A 75 -4.41 0.75 1.18
CA LEU A 75 -4.79 0.35 2.53
C LEU A 75 -5.77 1.33 3.17
N THR A 76 -5.68 2.63 2.87
CA THR A 76 -6.68 3.62 3.32
C THR A 76 -8.08 3.21 2.85
N ALA A 77 -8.25 2.92 1.56
CA ALA A 77 -9.52 2.48 1.00
C ALA A 77 -9.94 1.09 1.54
N TYR A 78 -9.01 0.16 1.65
CA TYR A 78 -9.27 -1.18 2.18
C TYR A 78 -9.77 -1.15 3.62
N PHE A 79 -9.07 -0.43 4.51
CA PHE A 79 -9.48 -0.37 5.92
C PHE A 79 -10.77 0.43 6.13
N ALA A 80 -11.08 1.38 5.25
CA ALA A 80 -12.35 2.11 5.31
C ALA A 80 -13.59 1.22 5.20
N ILE A 81 -13.47 0.07 4.52
CA ILE A 81 -14.57 -0.89 4.31
C ILE A 81 -14.51 -2.11 5.24
N GLN A 82 -13.51 -2.22 6.13
CA GLN A 82 -13.39 -3.34 7.07
C GLN A 82 -14.26 -3.10 8.30
N ASP A 83 -15.53 -3.46 8.21
CA ASP A 83 -16.54 -3.18 9.23
C ASP A 83 -16.12 -3.63 10.64
N GLY A 84 -16.21 -2.71 11.60
CA GLY A 84 -15.81 -2.92 12.99
C GLY A 84 -14.29 -2.89 13.27
N ARG A 85 -13.45 -2.69 12.27
CA ARG A 85 -12.00 -2.56 12.47
C ARG A 85 -11.59 -1.10 12.65
N GLU A 86 -10.82 -0.81 13.69
CA GLU A 86 -10.15 0.47 13.88
C GLU A 86 -8.65 0.31 13.58
N THR A 87 -8.11 1.16 12.72
CA THR A 87 -6.71 1.09 12.28
C THR A 87 -6.07 2.47 12.24
N ILE A 88 -4.86 2.59 12.77
CA ILE A 88 -3.99 3.74 12.55
C ILE A 88 -3.02 3.38 11.43
N LEU A 89 -3.10 4.10 10.32
CA LEU A 89 -2.23 3.90 9.18
C LEU A 89 -1.20 5.03 9.13
N THR A 90 0.07 4.67 9.26
CA THR A 90 1.20 5.61 9.35
C THR A 90 2.34 5.22 8.41
N GLY A 91 3.40 6.00 8.39
CA GLY A 91 4.62 5.75 7.64
C GLY A 91 5.77 6.62 8.11
N SER A 92 6.87 6.60 7.36
CA SER A 92 8.05 7.41 7.65
C SER A 92 7.74 8.91 7.70
N PRO A 93 8.63 9.74 8.28
CA PRO A 93 8.47 11.20 8.26
C PRO A 93 8.18 11.75 6.86
N ARG A 94 8.88 11.26 5.85
CA ARG A 94 8.64 11.65 4.45
C ARG A 94 7.26 11.20 3.92
N MET A 95 6.73 10.09 4.41
CA MET A 95 5.37 9.66 4.06
C MET A 95 4.32 10.60 4.64
N LYS A 96 4.54 11.11 5.85
CA LYS A 96 3.66 12.07 6.52
C LYS A 96 3.62 13.45 5.83
N GLU A 97 4.57 13.73 4.94
CA GLU A 97 4.61 14.95 4.10
C GLU A 97 3.92 14.77 2.74
N ARG A 98 3.39 13.58 2.45
CA ARG A 98 2.74 13.28 1.16
C ARG A 98 1.23 13.42 1.29
N PRO A 99 0.60 14.35 0.53
CA PRO A 99 -0.83 14.60 0.64
C PRO A 99 -1.66 13.39 0.24
N ILE A 100 -2.76 13.17 0.97
CA ILE A 100 -3.72 12.08 0.74
C ILE A 100 -5.16 12.58 0.79
N ASN A 101 -5.38 13.87 1.00
CA ASN A 101 -6.69 14.48 1.18
C ASN A 101 -7.67 14.13 0.07
N VAL A 102 -7.27 14.18 -1.20
CA VAL A 102 -8.16 13.88 -2.34
C VAL A 102 -8.81 12.49 -2.21
N LEU A 103 -8.04 11.48 -1.79
CA LEU A 103 -8.58 10.14 -1.56
C LEU A 103 -9.46 10.10 -0.30
N VAL A 104 -9.02 10.74 0.77
CA VAL A 104 -9.77 10.75 2.05
C VAL A 104 -11.11 11.45 1.86
N ASP A 105 -11.14 12.59 1.17
CA ASP A 105 -12.37 13.34 0.91
C ASP A 105 -13.35 12.49 0.06
N ALA A 106 -12.86 11.87 -1.01
CA ALA A 106 -13.68 10.97 -1.82
C ALA A 106 -14.24 9.78 -1.02
N LEU A 107 -13.45 9.20 -0.11
CA LEU A 107 -13.92 8.12 0.76
C LEU A 107 -14.93 8.63 1.81
N ARG A 108 -14.74 9.83 2.37
CA ARG A 108 -15.68 10.47 3.28
C ARG A 108 -17.01 10.76 2.59
N ASP A 109 -17.01 11.20 1.33
CA ASP A 109 -18.22 11.39 0.52
C ASP A 109 -19.00 10.07 0.32
N LEU A 110 -18.28 8.92 0.29
CA LEU A 110 -18.89 7.60 0.28
C LEU A 110 -19.34 7.13 1.69
N GLY A 111 -19.07 7.93 2.71
CA GLY A 111 -19.48 7.68 4.08
C GLY A 111 -18.38 7.08 4.97
N ALA A 112 -17.12 7.04 4.56
CA ALA A 112 -16.03 6.53 5.39
C ALA A 112 -15.75 7.41 6.63
N ASP A 113 -15.33 6.78 7.74
CA ASP A 113 -14.90 7.46 8.95
C ASP A 113 -13.36 7.44 9.02
N ILE A 114 -12.76 8.51 8.54
CA ILE A 114 -11.31 8.70 8.46
C ILE A 114 -10.94 10.04 9.08
N ASN A 115 -10.01 10.03 10.03
CA ASN A 115 -9.53 11.23 10.72
C ASN A 115 -8.02 11.35 10.57
N TYR A 116 -7.53 12.58 10.38
CA TYR A 116 -6.11 12.88 10.44
C TYR A 116 -5.67 12.99 11.88
N LEU A 117 -4.51 12.44 12.24
CA LEU A 117 -4.02 12.46 13.62
C LEU A 117 -3.03 13.60 13.92
N GLU A 118 -2.38 14.12 12.88
CA GLU A 118 -1.40 15.20 13.01
C GLU A 118 -1.82 16.39 12.13
N ASN A 119 -1.47 16.39 10.85
CA ASN A 119 -1.76 17.48 9.93
C ASN A 119 -2.94 17.15 9.03
N GLU A 120 -3.87 18.08 8.84
CA GLU A 120 -5.00 17.92 7.91
C GLU A 120 -4.51 17.67 6.49
N GLY A 121 -5.04 16.67 5.84
CA GLY A 121 -4.65 16.28 4.47
C GLY A 121 -3.48 15.31 4.38
N TYR A 122 -2.86 14.92 5.50
CA TYR A 122 -1.65 14.11 5.55
C TYR A 122 -1.75 12.95 6.55
N PRO A 123 -1.03 11.82 6.30
CA PRO A 123 -0.89 10.78 7.31
C PRO A 123 -0.23 11.31 8.60
N PRO A 124 -0.43 10.68 9.77
CA PRO A 124 -1.13 9.42 9.98
C PRO A 124 -2.64 9.55 9.95
N LEU A 125 -3.32 8.47 9.56
CA LEU A 125 -4.77 8.38 9.49
C LEU A 125 -5.30 7.43 10.55
N LYS A 126 -6.36 7.84 11.25
CA LYS A 126 -7.20 6.94 12.04
C LYS A 126 -8.43 6.59 11.21
N ILE A 127 -8.59 5.30 10.91
CA ILE A 127 -9.63 4.77 10.04
C ILE A 127 -10.53 3.86 10.86
N LYS A 128 -11.83 4.15 10.89
CA LYS A 128 -12.84 3.25 11.45
C LYS A 128 -13.61 2.62 10.31
N GLY A 129 -13.32 1.34 10.08
CA GLY A 129 -13.96 0.57 9.02
C GLY A 129 -15.45 0.41 9.25
N LYS A 130 -16.23 0.59 8.21
CA LYS A 130 -17.67 0.39 8.21
C LYS A 130 -18.21 0.10 6.81
N LYS A 131 -19.44 -0.36 6.73
CA LYS A 131 -20.13 -0.48 5.44
C LYS A 131 -20.37 0.90 4.86
N LEU A 132 -19.87 1.14 3.64
CA LEU A 132 -20.11 2.38 2.94
C LEU A 132 -21.45 2.32 2.21
N SER A 133 -22.17 3.44 2.23
CA SER A 133 -23.52 3.52 1.62
C SER A 133 -23.49 3.82 0.12
N GLY A 134 -22.32 4.19 -0.41
CA GLY A 134 -22.20 4.71 -1.76
C GLY A 134 -22.81 6.11 -1.91
N ASN A 135 -22.44 6.79 -2.97
CA ASN A 135 -23.06 8.06 -3.36
C ASN A 135 -24.08 7.76 -4.47
N LYS A 136 -25.29 8.30 -4.33
CA LYS A 136 -26.33 8.22 -5.37
C LYS A 136 -26.09 9.29 -6.42
#